data_19448a672ba5bf0dc82d977c2c861dcb
#
_entry.id   19448a672ba5bf0dc82d977c2c861dcb
#
_cell.length_a   1.000
_cell.length_b   1.000
_cell.length_c   1.000
_cell.angle_alpha   90.00
_cell.angle_beta   90.00
_cell.angle_gamma   90.00
#
_symmetry.space_group_name_H-M   'P 1'
#
loop_
_entity.id
_entity.type
_entity.pdbx_description
1 polymer ?
#
loop_
_entity_poly.entity_id
_entity_poly.type
_entity_poly.pdbx_seq_one_letter_code
_entity_poly.pdbx_strand_id
1 'polypeptide(L)'
;MSLQSRISDLGFKICHTGRPAFSLLELALVLVISSLTIVGFLKGQELLGYARLYKVTKEIQTYRAAIATYHIAYDYYPGDDPNATSNLTTVADGNGDDYIDWSDESYNADLAIIETGLMQLPLNGVYRVSAFKDSLYHPPTTCNNLNNADIGTNCHQLGSPLEANSAGLTPREHYHIDRKLDDSIPVTGKIRFRVISDVTLLSCGDSDGYFLSSNQLGCNLTYDITID
;
A
#
# COMPACT_ATOMS: atom_id res chain seq x y z
N MET A 1 -1.72 -72.95 67.73
CA MET A 1 -0.36 -72.37 67.64
C MET A 1 -0.46 -71.24 66.62
N SER A 2 -0.12 -70.06 67.02
CA SER A 2 -0.37 -68.77 66.57
C SER A 2 0.27 -68.45 65.18
N LEU A 3 -0.52 -68.03 64.27
CA LEU A 3 -0.16 -67.39 62.97
C LEU A 3 -0.53 -65.91 63.01
N GLN A 4 0.11 -65.18 63.88
CA GLN A 4 -0.15 -63.78 64.09
C GLN A 4 1.17 -63.03 64.30
N SER A 5 1.90 -62.75 63.25
CA SER A 5 2.91 -61.66 63.18
C SER A 5 3.68 -61.71 61.89
N ARG A 6 3.23 -61.05 60.84
CA ARG A 6 4.03 -60.46 59.72
C ARG A 6 3.15 -59.66 58.79
N ILE A 7 2.44 -58.64 59.30
CA ILE A 7 1.87 -57.57 58.50
C ILE A 7 2.17 -56.30 59.26
N SER A 8 3.41 -55.91 59.26
CA SER A 8 3.81 -54.57 59.65
C SER A 8 5.15 -54.28 58.98
N ASP A 9 5.14 -53.70 57.86
CA ASP A 9 6.18 -52.82 57.31
C ASP A 9 6.05 -52.70 55.77
N LEU A 10 4.87 -52.34 55.34
CA LEU A 10 4.73 -51.62 54.02
C LEU A 10 4.55 -50.13 54.31
N GLY A 11 5.64 -49.55 54.82
CA GLY A 11 5.74 -48.11 54.94
C GLY A 11 5.72 -47.44 53.51
N PHE A 12 4.54 -47.18 53.07
CA PHE A 12 4.35 -46.32 51.83
C PHE A 12 4.87 -44.93 52.16
N LYS A 13 6.19 -44.70 51.93
CA LYS A 13 6.78 -43.37 51.91
C LYS A 13 6.19 -42.59 50.75
N ILE A 14 5.14 -41.84 51.01
CA ILE A 14 4.69 -40.78 50.10
C ILE A 14 5.80 -39.74 50.09
N CYS A 15 6.67 -39.82 49.08
CA CYS A 15 7.54 -38.72 48.74
C CYS A 15 6.65 -37.54 48.35
N HIS A 16 6.34 -36.66 49.26
CA HIS A 16 5.91 -35.33 48.98
C HIS A 16 7.07 -34.58 48.28
N THR A 17 7.20 -34.75 46.98
CA THR A 17 7.93 -33.78 46.16
C THR A 17 7.13 -32.50 46.28
N GLY A 18 7.54 -31.64 47.19
CA GLY A 18 7.01 -30.28 47.34
C GLY A 18 7.21 -29.55 46.01
N ARG A 19 6.14 -29.50 45.20
CA ARG A 19 6.16 -28.61 44.05
C ARG A 19 6.20 -27.19 44.62
N PRO A 20 7.18 -26.36 44.25
CA PRO A 20 7.20 -24.99 44.71
C PRO A 20 5.88 -24.33 44.31
N ALA A 21 5.09 -23.90 45.29
CA ALA A 21 3.88 -23.12 45.04
C ALA A 21 4.31 -21.72 44.56
N PHE A 22 3.79 -21.30 43.45
CA PHE A 22 4.03 -19.94 42.93
C PHE A 22 3.59 -18.88 43.96
N SER A 23 4.46 -17.91 44.18
CA SER A 23 4.14 -16.74 44.99
C SER A 23 3.04 -15.91 44.35
N LEU A 24 2.12 -15.34 45.16
CA LEU A 24 1.13 -14.38 44.68
C LEU A 24 1.79 -13.19 43.95
N LEU A 25 2.96 -12.75 44.40
CA LEU A 25 3.73 -11.70 43.78
C LEU A 25 4.20 -12.10 42.38
N GLU A 26 4.64 -13.34 42.20
CA GLU A 26 5.13 -13.85 40.91
C GLU A 26 3.99 -13.95 39.89
N LEU A 27 2.81 -14.40 40.29
CA LEU A 27 1.62 -14.42 39.45
C LEU A 27 1.18 -12.99 39.09
N ALA A 28 1.20 -12.06 40.05
CA ALA A 28 0.84 -10.66 39.79
C ALA A 28 1.81 -10.01 38.79
N LEU A 29 3.12 -10.24 38.92
CA LEU A 29 4.13 -9.71 38.01
C LEU A 29 3.94 -10.27 36.59
N VAL A 30 3.70 -11.57 36.44
CA VAL A 30 3.46 -12.20 35.13
C VAL A 30 2.22 -11.61 34.46
N LEU A 31 1.13 -11.40 35.21
CA LEU A 31 -0.09 -10.79 34.67
C LEU A 31 0.14 -9.35 34.19
N VAL A 32 0.89 -8.55 34.95
CA VAL A 32 1.23 -7.17 34.53
C VAL A 32 2.06 -7.17 33.26
N ILE A 33 3.12 -7.98 33.19
CA ILE A 33 3.99 -8.05 32.01
C ILE A 33 3.19 -8.56 30.80
N SER A 34 2.36 -9.59 30.98
CA SER A 34 1.54 -10.15 29.90
C SER A 34 0.55 -9.11 29.36
N SER A 35 -0.11 -8.35 30.23
CA SER A 35 -1.04 -7.32 29.81
C SER A 35 -0.36 -6.18 29.03
N LEU A 36 0.82 -5.74 29.47
CA LEU A 36 1.60 -4.71 28.77
C LEU A 36 2.09 -5.20 27.41
N THR A 37 2.53 -6.46 27.31
CA THR A 37 2.98 -7.02 26.02
C THR A 37 1.84 -7.15 25.02
N ILE A 38 0.64 -7.56 25.43
CA ILE A 38 -0.53 -7.64 24.56
C ILE A 38 -0.91 -6.24 24.03
N VAL A 39 -1.00 -5.23 24.91
CA VAL A 39 -1.32 -3.87 24.50
C VAL A 39 -0.24 -3.31 23.56
N GLY A 40 1.03 -3.54 23.86
CA GLY A 40 2.15 -3.14 23.01
C GLY A 40 2.11 -3.77 21.62
N PHE A 41 1.74 -5.05 21.53
CA PHE A 41 1.59 -5.75 20.25
C PHE A 41 0.45 -5.18 19.40
N LEU A 42 -0.73 -4.94 20.00
CA LEU A 42 -1.88 -4.37 19.28
C LEU A 42 -1.57 -2.96 18.75
N LYS A 43 -0.94 -2.12 19.56
CA LYS A 43 -0.52 -0.78 19.13
C LYS A 43 0.59 -0.81 18.07
N GLY A 44 1.49 -1.79 18.15
CA GLY A 44 2.52 -2.00 17.14
C GLY A 44 1.96 -2.32 15.75
N GLN A 45 0.91 -3.13 15.65
CA GLN A 45 0.24 -3.44 14.39
C GLN A 45 -0.42 -2.19 13.76
N GLU A 46 -1.05 -1.35 14.56
CA GLU A 46 -1.63 -0.09 14.11
C GLU A 46 -0.57 0.84 13.53
N LEU A 47 0.57 0.99 14.22
CA LEU A 47 1.70 1.79 13.76
C LEU A 47 2.29 1.30 12.43
N LEU A 48 2.38 -0.01 12.23
CA LEU A 48 2.83 -0.59 10.96
C LEU A 48 1.88 -0.25 9.81
N GLY A 49 0.56 -0.21 10.05
CA GLY A 49 -0.42 0.26 9.07
C GLY A 49 -0.15 1.71 8.64
N TYR A 50 0.00 2.61 9.60
CA TYR A 50 0.32 4.02 9.29
C TYR A 50 1.67 4.20 8.59
N ALA A 51 2.69 3.41 8.96
CA ALA A 51 3.99 3.46 8.30
C ALA A 51 3.91 3.05 6.83
N ARG A 52 3.08 2.06 6.49
CA ARG A 52 2.82 1.65 5.10
C ARG A 52 2.17 2.77 4.30
N LEU A 53 1.11 3.38 4.84
CA LEU A 53 0.42 4.50 4.19
C LEU A 53 1.36 5.70 3.98
N TYR A 54 2.19 6.01 4.97
CA TYR A 54 3.20 7.06 4.84
C TYR A 54 4.20 6.77 3.72
N LYS A 55 4.62 5.51 3.57
CA LYS A 55 5.54 5.10 2.52
C LYS A 55 4.91 5.33 1.13
N VAL A 56 3.66 4.88 0.90
CA VAL A 56 2.94 5.11 -0.36
C VAL A 56 2.80 6.60 -0.66
N THR A 57 2.42 7.39 0.33
CA THR A 57 2.33 8.85 0.16
C THR A 57 3.66 9.47 -0.29
N LYS A 58 4.78 8.98 0.26
CA LYS A 58 6.12 9.42 -0.15
C LYS A 58 6.48 8.96 -1.55
N GLU A 59 6.15 7.73 -1.91
CA GLU A 59 6.38 7.19 -3.25
C GLU A 59 5.64 8.01 -4.31
N ILE A 60 4.35 8.34 -4.08
CA ILE A 60 3.55 9.22 -4.94
C ILE A 60 4.23 10.59 -5.13
N GLN A 61 4.64 11.22 -4.03
CA GLN A 61 5.32 12.52 -4.09
C GLN A 61 6.65 12.45 -4.85
N THR A 62 7.43 11.38 -4.63
CA THR A 62 8.72 11.19 -5.31
C THR A 62 8.51 10.99 -6.82
N TYR A 63 7.51 10.21 -7.21
CA TYR A 63 7.18 9.98 -8.60
C TYR A 63 6.75 11.27 -9.31
N ARG A 64 5.85 12.05 -8.68
CA ARG A 64 5.46 13.36 -9.20
C ARG A 64 6.66 14.31 -9.36
N ALA A 65 7.55 14.33 -8.36
CA ALA A 65 8.77 15.13 -8.44
C ALA A 65 9.70 14.66 -9.57
N ALA A 66 9.80 13.37 -9.82
CA ALA A 66 10.59 12.82 -10.93
C ALA A 66 10.03 13.25 -12.28
N ILE A 67 8.70 13.15 -12.48
CA ILE A 67 8.03 13.62 -13.70
C ILE A 67 8.23 15.12 -13.90
N ALA A 68 8.03 15.93 -12.86
CA ALA A 68 8.23 17.37 -12.93
C ALA A 68 9.69 17.73 -13.28
N THR A 69 10.65 17.00 -12.72
CA THR A 69 12.06 17.20 -13.03
C THR A 69 12.40 16.84 -14.47
N TYR A 70 11.85 15.73 -14.97
CA TYR A 70 12.00 15.31 -16.36
C TYR A 70 11.43 16.41 -17.29
N HIS A 71 10.21 16.84 -17.04
CA HIS A 71 9.54 17.88 -17.83
C HIS A 71 10.33 19.20 -17.86
N ILE A 72 10.87 19.64 -16.73
CA ILE A 72 11.73 20.84 -16.67
C ILE A 72 13.00 20.65 -17.49
N ALA A 73 13.56 19.43 -17.57
CA ALA A 73 14.81 19.17 -18.26
C ALA A 73 14.66 19.01 -19.78
N TYR A 74 13.52 18.46 -20.23
CA TYR A 74 13.29 18.06 -21.61
C TYR A 74 12.12 18.79 -22.31
N ASP A 75 11.34 19.63 -21.58
CA ASP A 75 10.13 20.34 -22.04
C ASP A 75 8.95 19.43 -22.45
N TYR A 76 9.04 18.13 -22.18
CA TYR A 76 8.00 17.12 -22.48
C TYR A 76 7.76 16.21 -21.29
N TYR A 77 6.61 15.55 -21.26
CA TYR A 77 6.38 14.47 -20.31
C TYR A 77 7.26 13.27 -20.64
N PRO A 78 7.69 12.49 -19.61
CA PRO A 78 8.39 11.26 -19.89
C PRO A 78 7.49 10.30 -20.69
N GLY A 79 8.02 9.72 -21.76
CA GLY A 79 7.27 8.89 -22.72
C GLY A 79 6.66 9.64 -23.88
N ASP A 80 6.32 10.91 -23.73
CA ASP A 80 5.76 11.78 -24.76
C ASP A 80 6.82 12.65 -25.45
N ASP A 81 8.12 12.55 -25.08
CA ASP A 81 9.19 13.33 -25.68
C ASP A 81 9.48 12.87 -27.13
N PRO A 82 9.23 13.73 -28.15
CA PRO A 82 9.49 13.41 -29.56
C PRO A 82 10.97 13.33 -29.92
N ASN A 83 11.86 13.67 -28.99
CA ASN A 83 13.31 13.59 -29.16
C ASN A 83 13.96 12.63 -28.16
N ALA A 84 13.20 11.75 -27.54
CA ALA A 84 13.68 10.85 -26.51
C ALA A 84 14.88 10.03 -26.96
N THR A 85 14.86 9.46 -28.18
CA THR A 85 15.95 8.65 -28.73
C THR A 85 17.26 9.44 -28.93
N SER A 86 17.20 10.76 -28.99
CA SER A 86 18.41 11.61 -29.08
C SER A 86 19.10 11.79 -27.72
N ASN A 87 18.36 11.66 -26.64
CA ASN A 87 18.81 11.90 -25.27
C ASN A 87 18.95 10.63 -24.44
N LEU A 88 18.17 9.59 -24.77
CA LEU A 88 18.06 8.34 -24.04
C LEU A 88 18.27 7.16 -24.99
N THR A 89 18.77 6.04 -24.46
CA THR A 89 19.15 4.90 -25.27
C THR A 89 18.08 3.81 -25.35
N THR A 90 17.21 3.74 -24.35
CA THR A 90 16.21 2.68 -24.21
C THR A 90 14.77 3.14 -24.44
N VAL A 91 14.56 4.44 -24.62
CA VAL A 91 13.24 5.07 -24.74
C VAL A 91 12.96 5.39 -26.20
N ALA A 92 11.78 5.04 -26.69
CA ALA A 92 11.31 5.47 -28.02
C ALA A 92 10.78 6.89 -27.97
N ASP A 93 10.76 7.56 -29.14
CA ASP A 93 10.17 8.89 -29.29
C ASP A 93 8.66 8.83 -29.09
N GLY A 94 8.13 9.81 -28.36
CA GLY A 94 6.70 10.08 -28.21
C GLY A 94 6.19 11.00 -29.33
N ASN A 95 4.94 11.43 -29.22
CA ASN A 95 4.29 12.27 -30.22
C ASN A 95 4.36 13.77 -29.88
N GLY A 96 4.63 14.16 -28.63
CA GLY A 96 4.78 15.53 -28.16
C GLY A 96 3.48 16.31 -28.05
N ASP A 97 2.37 15.63 -27.70
CA ASP A 97 1.04 16.25 -27.60
C ASP A 97 0.62 16.61 -26.16
N ASP A 98 1.56 16.54 -25.23
CA ASP A 98 1.39 16.75 -23.77
C ASP A 98 0.57 15.65 -23.04
N TYR A 99 0.25 14.56 -23.72
CA TYR A 99 -0.45 13.41 -23.14
C TYR A 99 0.43 12.18 -23.19
N ILE A 100 0.25 11.29 -22.23
CA ILE A 100 0.92 10.00 -22.19
C ILE A 100 -0.09 8.94 -22.63
N ASP A 101 0.00 8.48 -23.86
CA ASP A 101 -0.91 7.50 -24.40
C ASP A 101 -0.74 6.12 -23.77
N TRP A 102 -1.82 5.37 -23.65
CA TRP A 102 -1.84 4.05 -23.01
C TRP A 102 -0.91 3.01 -23.67
N SER A 103 -0.50 3.22 -24.90
CA SER A 103 0.29 2.26 -25.66
C SER A 103 1.78 2.29 -25.28
N ASP A 104 2.61 2.71 -26.22
CA ASP A 104 4.06 2.67 -26.08
C ASP A 104 4.61 3.78 -25.16
N GLU A 105 3.95 4.94 -25.12
CA GLU A 105 4.38 6.09 -24.33
C GLU A 105 4.26 5.82 -22.83
N SER A 106 3.19 5.16 -22.40
CA SER A 106 3.01 4.76 -21.00
C SER A 106 4.18 3.90 -20.49
N TYR A 107 4.64 2.95 -21.29
CA TYR A 107 5.80 2.13 -20.94
C TYR A 107 7.12 2.92 -21.00
N ASN A 108 7.28 3.75 -22.02
CA ASN A 108 8.46 4.60 -22.21
C ASN A 108 8.60 5.65 -21.11
N ALA A 109 7.49 6.08 -20.49
CA ALA A 109 7.52 7.03 -19.38
C ALA A 109 8.31 6.51 -18.17
N ASP A 110 8.05 5.27 -17.77
CA ASP A 110 8.82 4.65 -16.67
C ASP A 110 10.29 4.43 -17.05
N LEU A 111 10.55 3.99 -18.30
CA LEU A 111 11.92 3.82 -18.79
C LEU A 111 12.70 5.13 -18.78
N ALA A 112 12.08 6.23 -19.21
CA ALA A 112 12.67 7.56 -19.21
C ALA A 112 13.08 8.03 -17.80
N ILE A 113 12.20 7.81 -16.83
CA ILE A 113 12.47 8.15 -15.41
C ILE A 113 13.63 7.30 -14.84
N ILE A 114 13.69 6.02 -15.22
CA ILE A 114 14.76 5.10 -14.78
C ILE A 114 16.09 5.49 -15.43
N GLU A 115 16.12 5.69 -16.73
CA GLU A 115 17.35 5.96 -17.49
C GLU A 115 17.97 7.32 -17.11
N THR A 116 17.14 8.31 -16.83
CA THR A 116 17.60 9.60 -16.31
C THR A 116 18.04 9.55 -14.84
N GLY A 117 17.82 8.43 -14.14
CA GLY A 117 18.19 8.27 -12.73
C GLY A 117 17.36 9.08 -11.76
N LEU A 118 16.25 9.67 -12.20
CA LEU A 118 15.36 10.49 -11.38
C LEU A 118 14.64 9.67 -10.31
N MET A 119 14.40 8.39 -10.61
CA MET A 119 13.85 7.44 -9.65
C MET A 119 14.38 6.03 -9.93
N GLN A 120 14.65 5.25 -8.88
CA GLN A 120 14.95 3.83 -9.02
C GLN A 120 13.66 3.04 -9.01
N LEU A 121 13.20 2.62 -10.18
CA LEU A 121 12.08 1.70 -10.35
C LEU A 121 12.61 0.27 -10.56
N PRO A 122 11.94 -0.77 -10.11
CA PRO A 122 12.34 -2.13 -10.43
C PRO A 122 12.13 -2.40 -11.91
N LEU A 123 13.19 -2.93 -12.56
CA LEU A 123 13.34 -3.13 -14.01
C LEU A 123 12.28 -4.03 -14.70
N ASN A 124 11.25 -4.47 -14.02
CA ASN A 124 10.29 -5.44 -14.57
C ASN A 124 9.01 -4.80 -15.14
N GLY A 125 9.01 -3.50 -15.43
CA GLY A 125 7.84 -2.80 -16.00
C GLY A 125 6.61 -2.72 -15.09
N VAL A 126 6.72 -3.25 -13.87
CA VAL A 126 5.63 -3.28 -12.89
C VAL A 126 6.21 -2.90 -11.53
N TYR A 127 5.98 -1.66 -11.13
CA TYR A 127 6.41 -1.16 -9.83
C TYR A 127 5.54 -1.73 -8.73
N ARG A 128 6.08 -2.65 -7.95
CA ARG A 128 5.37 -3.17 -6.78
C ARG A 128 5.45 -2.18 -5.65
N VAL A 129 4.29 -1.70 -5.22
CA VAL A 129 4.19 -0.98 -3.95
C VAL A 129 4.55 -1.94 -2.84
N SER A 130 5.77 -1.83 -2.33
CA SER A 130 6.26 -2.71 -1.27
C SER A 130 5.45 -2.62 0.04
N ALA A 131 4.56 -1.62 0.14
CA ALA A 131 3.71 -1.40 1.30
C ALA A 131 2.41 -2.23 1.28
N PHE A 132 1.90 -2.57 0.10
CA PHE A 132 0.68 -3.35 -0.06
C PHE A 132 0.97 -4.59 -0.91
N LYS A 133 0.76 -5.75 -0.32
CA LYS A 133 1.12 -7.05 -0.90
C LYS A 133 0.49 -7.28 -2.27
N ASP A 134 -0.69 -6.71 -2.50
CA ASP A 134 -1.53 -6.96 -3.66
C ASP A 134 -1.80 -5.69 -4.49
N SER A 135 -0.95 -4.68 -4.39
CA SER A 135 -1.09 -3.43 -5.15
C SER A 135 0.16 -3.14 -5.98
N LEU A 136 -0.05 -2.64 -7.19
CA LEU A 136 0.99 -2.27 -8.14
C LEU A 136 0.78 -0.84 -8.63
N TYR A 137 1.88 -0.14 -8.88
CA TYR A 137 1.85 1.05 -9.72
C TYR A 137 1.82 0.60 -11.18
N HIS A 138 0.89 1.15 -11.93
CA HIS A 138 0.85 1.00 -13.38
C HIS A 138 1.57 2.19 -14.01
N PRO A 139 2.19 2.01 -15.18
CA PRO A 139 2.82 3.12 -15.88
C PRO A 139 1.86 4.30 -16.04
N PRO A 140 2.36 5.54 -16.07
CA PRO A 140 1.51 6.72 -16.25
C PRO A 140 0.81 6.69 -17.61
N THR A 141 -0.36 7.29 -17.67
CA THR A 141 -1.16 7.38 -18.89
C THR A 141 -2.17 8.52 -18.81
N THR A 142 -2.79 8.86 -19.92
CA THR A 142 -3.92 9.79 -19.90
C THR A 142 -5.15 9.14 -19.26
N CYS A 143 -5.69 9.79 -18.25
CA CYS A 143 -6.87 9.34 -17.53
C CYS A 143 -8.14 9.95 -18.13
N ASN A 144 -8.46 9.59 -19.38
CA ASN A 144 -9.70 9.99 -20.06
C ASN A 144 -10.75 8.87 -19.94
N ASN A 145 -12.02 9.25 -19.90
CA ASN A 145 -13.18 8.36 -19.88
C ASN A 145 -13.24 7.38 -18.69
N LEU A 146 -12.68 7.77 -17.56
CA LEU A 146 -12.77 7.00 -16.34
C LEU A 146 -13.94 7.52 -15.52
N ASN A 147 -15.03 6.76 -15.43
CA ASN A 147 -16.16 7.14 -14.59
C ASN A 147 -15.68 7.61 -13.22
N ASN A 148 -16.01 8.84 -12.83
CA ASN A 148 -15.63 9.54 -11.60
C ASN A 148 -14.12 9.82 -11.38
N ALA A 149 -13.22 9.34 -12.23
CA ALA A 149 -11.78 9.61 -12.15
C ALA A 149 -11.24 10.17 -13.47
N ASP A 150 -12.13 10.70 -14.31
CA ASP A 150 -11.72 11.43 -15.51
C ASP A 150 -11.09 12.74 -15.09
N ILE A 151 -9.76 12.74 -15.01
CA ILE A 151 -8.99 13.94 -14.70
C ILE A 151 -8.74 14.74 -15.97
N GLY A 152 -8.93 14.11 -17.16
CA GLY A 152 -8.67 14.74 -18.47
C GLY A 152 -7.21 15.09 -18.71
N THR A 153 -6.30 14.51 -17.92
CA THR A 153 -4.89 14.84 -17.87
C THR A 153 -4.05 13.59 -17.64
N ASN A 154 -2.74 13.72 -17.63
CA ASN A 154 -1.84 12.62 -17.31
C ASN A 154 -2.00 12.18 -15.85
N CYS A 155 -2.09 10.89 -15.62
CA CYS A 155 -2.25 10.33 -14.29
C CYS A 155 -1.42 9.07 -14.08
N HIS A 156 -1.21 8.74 -12.83
CA HIS A 156 -0.61 7.49 -12.42
C HIS A 156 -1.59 6.71 -11.55
N GLN A 157 -1.60 5.38 -11.67
CA GLN A 157 -2.60 4.53 -11.02
C GLN A 157 -1.95 3.55 -10.06
N LEU A 158 -2.61 3.34 -8.92
CA LEU A 158 -2.30 2.31 -7.95
C LEU A 158 -3.49 1.36 -7.84
N GLY A 159 -3.34 0.14 -8.31
CA GLY A 159 -4.39 -0.86 -8.36
C GLY A 159 -3.94 -2.27 -8.01
N SER A 160 -4.75 -3.26 -8.35
CA SER A 160 -4.40 -4.68 -8.15
C SER A 160 -3.34 -5.14 -9.13
N PRO A 161 -2.51 -6.15 -8.74
CA PRO A 161 -1.49 -6.72 -9.62
C PRO A 161 -2.03 -7.44 -10.86
N LEU A 162 -3.30 -7.79 -10.88
CA LEU A 162 -3.88 -8.55 -11.99
C LEU A 162 -4.42 -7.64 -13.10
N GLU A 163 -4.92 -6.46 -12.72
CA GLU A 163 -5.50 -5.50 -13.65
C GLU A 163 -5.36 -4.07 -13.11
N ALA A 164 -4.96 -3.13 -13.95
CA ALA A 164 -4.87 -1.70 -13.60
C ALA A 164 -6.17 -1.14 -13.00
N ASN A 165 -7.26 -1.79 -13.32
CA ASN A 165 -8.62 -1.37 -12.99
C ASN A 165 -9.20 -2.05 -11.76
N SER A 166 -8.46 -2.94 -11.08
CA SER A 166 -9.00 -3.64 -9.91
C SER A 166 -8.57 -2.99 -8.61
N ALA A 167 -9.41 -3.16 -7.58
CA ALA A 167 -9.23 -2.56 -6.27
C ALA A 167 -7.97 -3.11 -5.56
N GLY A 168 -7.13 -2.22 -5.06
CA GLY A 168 -5.92 -2.53 -4.30
C GLY A 168 -5.91 -1.96 -2.89
N LEU A 169 -6.86 -1.06 -2.58
CA LEU A 169 -6.95 -0.34 -1.31
C LEU A 169 -8.32 -0.49 -0.67
N THR A 170 -8.37 -0.42 0.64
CA THR A 170 -9.63 -0.20 1.36
C THR A 170 -10.03 1.28 1.30
N PRO A 171 -11.32 1.63 1.47
CA PRO A 171 -11.76 3.03 1.51
C PRO A 171 -11.02 3.87 2.56
N ARG A 172 -10.69 3.27 3.70
CA ARG A 172 -9.94 3.95 4.77
C ARG A 172 -8.50 4.26 4.37
N GLU A 173 -7.81 3.33 3.70
CA GLU A 173 -6.45 3.54 3.21
C GLU A 173 -6.42 4.62 2.13
N HIS A 174 -7.35 4.58 1.19
CA HIS A 174 -7.47 5.60 0.16
C HIS A 174 -7.75 6.99 0.77
N TYR A 175 -8.73 7.09 1.69
CA TYR A 175 -9.02 8.32 2.43
C TYR A 175 -7.79 8.90 3.14
N HIS A 176 -6.95 8.06 3.77
CA HIS A 176 -5.76 8.54 4.47
C HIS A 176 -4.72 9.12 3.52
N ILE A 177 -4.58 8.54 2.31
CA ILE A 177 -3.66 9.05 1.28
C ILE A 177 -4.21 10.38 0.74
N ASP A 178 -5.46 10.39 0.36
CA ASP A 178 -6.16 11.55 -0.18
C ASP A 178 -6.13 12.73 0.82
N ARG A 179 -6.57 12.53 2.04
CA ARG A 179 -6.52 13.56 3.10
C ARG A 179 -5.14 14.18 3.29
N LYS A 180 -4.09 13.45 3.00
CA LYS A 180 -2.72 13.92 3.19
C LYS A 180 -2.19 14.67 1.98
N LEU A 181 -2.64 14.32 0.78
CA LEU A 181 -2.13 14.84 -0.48
C LEU A 181 -3.09 15.78 -1.19
N ASP A 182 -4.39 15.74 -0.84
CA ASP A 182 -5.46 16.43 -1.56
C ASP A 182 -6.62 16.86 -0.64
N ASP A 183 -7.86 16.81 -1.14
CA ASP A 183 -9.05 17.40 -0.54
C ASP A 183 -9.88 16.49 0.36
N SER A 184 -9.58 15.20 0.44
CA SER A 184 -10.32 14.16 1.18
C SER A 184 -11.68 13.80 0.58
N ILE A 185 -11.95 14.14 -0.67
CA ILE A 185 -13.19 13.82 -1.36
C ILE A 185 -12.90 12.82 -2.47
N PRO A 186 -13.49 11.61 -2.46
CA PRO A 186 -13.05 10.50 -3.29
C PRO A 186 -13.19 10.71 -4.81
N VAL A 187 -14.00 11.69 -5.24
CA VAL A 187 -14.35 11.93 -6.64
C VAL A 187 -13.87 13.28 -7.17
N THR A 188 -13.20 14.09 -6.35
CA THR A 188 -12.70 15.42 -6.71
C THR A 188 -11.19 15.53 -6.48
N GLY A 189 -10.61 16.68 -6.79
CA GLY A 189 -9.20 16.95 -6.56
C GLY A 189 -8.24 16.21 -7.50
N LYS A 190 -6.98 16.12 -7.06
CA LYS A 190 -5.88 15.47 -7.79
C LYS A 190 -5.78 13.97 -7.49
N ILE A 191 -6.41 13.49 -6.40
CA ILE A 191 -6.46 12.08 -6.02
C ILE A 191 -7.90 11.61 -6.06
N ARG A 192 -8.17 10.63 -6.92
CA ARG A 192 -9.51 10.09 -7.11
C ARG A 192 -9.48 8.57 -7.11
N PHE A 193 -10.60 7.93 -6.78
CA PHE A 193 -10.74 6.51 -7.08
C PHE A 193 -11.38 6.31 -8.45
N ARG A 194 -10.95 5.27 -9.14
CA ARG A 194 -11.57 4.86 -10.39
C ARG A 194 -12.69 3.88 -10.12
N VAL A 195 -13.83 4.08 -10.76
CA VAL A 195 -14.90 3.11 -10.78
C VAL A 195 -14.61 2.03 -11.83
N ILE A 196 -14.59 0.79 -11.40
CA ILE A 196 -14.35 -0.36 -12.26
C ILE A 196 -15.68 -1.03 -12.60
N SER A 197 -15.84 -1.43 -13.84
CA SER A 197 -17.09 -2.02 -14.36
C SER A 197 -17.54 -3.31 -13.66
N ASP A 198 -16.66 -4.02 -13.00
CA ASP A 198 -16.92 -5.34 -12.41
C ASP A 198 -17.05 -5.37 -10.87
N VAL A 199 -16.69 -4.29 -10.19
CA VAL A 199 -16.93 -4.18 -8.74
C VAL A 199 -18.03 -3.16 -8.55
N THR A 200 -19.06 -3.55 -7.84
CA THR A 200 -20.20 -2.66 -7.53
C THR A 200 -19.69 -1.29 -7.13
N LEU A 201 -20.05 -0.30 -7.91
CA LEU A 201 -19.71 1.13 -7.89
C LEU A 201 -19.68 1.83 -6.50
N LEU A 202 -20.02 1.12 -5.44
CA LEU A 202 -20.28 1.63 -4.11
C LEU A 202 -19.28 1.15 -3.06
N SER A 203 -18.14 0.59 -3.48
CA SER A 203 -17.24 -0.01 -2.48
C SER A 203 -16.22 0.97 -1.88
N CYS A 204 -15.87 2.06 -2.55
CA CYS A 204 -14.89 3.03 -2.09
C CYS A 204 -15.50 4.28 -1.45
N GLY A 205 -16.47 4.89 -2.12
CA GLY A 205 -17.09 6.14 -1.72
C GLY A 205 -17.99 6.68 -2.82
N ASP A 206 -18.55 7.86 -2.59
CA ASP A 206 -19.36 8.63 -3.55
C ASP A 206 -19.05 10.13 -3.41
N SER A 207 -19.90 10.98 -4.00
CA SER A 207 -19.77 12.45 -3.90
C SER A 207 -19.87 12.98 -2.47
N ASP A 208 -20.45 12.21 -1.55
CA ASP A 208 -20.66 12.60 -0.16
C ASP A 208 -19.50 12.15 0.74
N GLY A 209 -18.64 11.25 0.27
CA GLY A 209 -17.43 10.83 0.96
C GLY A 209 -17.07 9.35 0.85
N TYR A 210 -16.06 8.95 1.62
CA TYR A 210 -15.56 7.58 1.67
C TYR A 210 -16.40 6.65 2.55
N PHE A 211 -16.58 5.40 2.12
CA PHE A 211 -17.28 4.37 2.92
C PHE A 211 -16.35 3.76 3.97
N LEU A 212 -15.97 4.53 4.99
CA LEU A 212 -14.97 4.19 6.00
C LEU A 212 -15.32 2.97 6.88
N SER A 213 -16.55 2.51 6.86
CA SER A 213 -16.99 1.28 7.55
C SER A 213 -16.62 0.00 6.79
N SER A 214 -16.30 0.10 5.49
CA SER A 214 -15.90 -1.04 4.68
C SER A 214 -14.43 -1.36 4.90
N ASN A 215 -14.13 -2.64 5.16
CA ASN A 215 -12.77 -3.17 5.22
C ASN A 215 -12.41 -4.00 3.97
N GLN A 216 -13.28 -4.00 2.97
CA GLN A 216 -13.02 -4.71 1.71
C GLN A 216 -12.11 -3.88 0.81
N LEU A 217 -11.30 -4.54 0.00
CA LEU A 217 -10.58 -3.88 -1.07
C LEU A 217 -11.60 -3.43 -2.12
N GLY A 218 -11.80 -2.14 -2.22
CA GLY A 218 -12.84 -1.55 -3.09
C GLY A 218 -12.35 -0.32 -3.84
N CYS A 219 -11.12 0.12 -3.57
CA CYS A 219 -10.54 1.31 -4.16
C CYS A 219 -9.31 0.97 -4.98
N ASN A 220 -9.20 1.54 -6.16
CA ASN A 220 -7.93 1.86 -6.77
C ASN A 220 -7.68 3.36 -6.57
N LEU A 221 -6.44 3.77 -6.64
CA LEU A 221 -6.06 5.17 -6.49
C LEU A 221 -5.53 5.67 -7.82
N THR A 222 -6.11 6.75 -8.30
CA THR A 222 -5.63 7.50 -9.46
C THR A 222 -5.17 8.86 -8.97
N TYR A 223 -3.98 9.30 -9.33
CA TYR A 223 -3.50 10.63 -8.98
C TYR A 223 -2.94 11.36 -10.18
N ASP A 224 -3.29 12.64 -10.23
CA ASP A 224 -2.87 13.58 -11.27
C ASP A 224 -1.36 13.84 -11.16
N ILE A 225 -0.67 13.66 -12.28
CA ILE A 225 0.77 13.94 -12.42
C ILE A 225 1.04 15.17 -13.30
N THR A 226 -0.01 15.86 -13.74
CA THR A 226 0.11 17.08 -14.53
C THR A 226 0.90 18.14 -13.76
N ILE A 227 1.73 18.86 -14.50
CA ILE A 227 2.54 19.96 -13.98
C ILE A 227 1.75 21.25 -14.23
N ASP A 228 1.45 21.99 -13.16
CA ASP A 228 0.74 23.29 -13.20
C ASP A 228 1.67 24.39 -13.65
#